data_4c0adf5ea8d1a8554398bb5f1928ed0a
#
_entry.id   4c0adf5ea8d1a8554398bb5f1928ed0a
#
_cell.length_a   1.000
_cell.length_b   1.000
_cell.length_c   1.000
_cell.angle_alpha   90.00
_cell.angle_beta   90.00
_cell.angle_gamma   90.00
#
_symmetry.space_group_name_H-M   'P 1'
#
loop_
_entity.id
_entity.type
_entity.pdbx_description
1 polymer ?
#
loop_
_entity_poly.entity_id
_entity_poly.type
_entity_poly.pdbx_seq_one_letter_code
_entity_poly.pdbx_strand_id
1 'polypeptide(L)'
;MQLPYVQTRFLDLPGSFPLRNGAVVEKVRIAYEQYGTPSPEKDNVILLFHALSGSQHAYGYNPDVPGIGALWKPENHEGWWNSIIGPGKPLDTDRFCIICANYLGGCYGTTGPASPSPADGLPYGSRFPHVEVADQARLQALLLDSLGIERVHLVGPSVGGLIALSLACQFPERVKSFISIGSGYRASIEHRLSLFEQILAIELDPDFRDGDYYQGPFPKKGLAFARIIGHKSFVYQEGLEQRARKEVGGQSGMLAWLRPTRSTQSYMLHQGTKFAERFDANSYLRIADMWAEFDIRDHAPEGTFSAALEGFRRETIP
;
A
#
# COMPACT_ATOMS: atom_id res chain seq x y z
N MET A 1 6.10 13.42 23.63
CA MET A 1 7.21 12.41 23.59
C MET A 1 7.82 12.49 22.21
N GLN A 2 9.14 12.57 22.10
CA GLN A 2 9.81 12.61 20.79
C GLN A 2 9.67 11.25 20.12
N LEU A 3 9.32 11.22 18.82
CA LEU A 3 9.21 9.97 18.06
C LEU A 3 10.60 9.31 17.92
N PRO A 4 10.70 7.98 18.03
CA PRO A 4 11.97 7.29 17.82
C PRO A 4 12.39 7.39 16.37
N TYR A 5 13.70 7.48 16.14
CA TYR A 5 14.27 7.37 14.81
C TYR A 5 14.18 5.92 14.31
N VAL A 6 13.69 5.76 13.09
CA VAL A 6 13.54 4.46 12.43
C VAL A 6 14.20 4.50 11.07
N GLN A 7 14.74 3.37 10.64
CA GLN A 7 15.35 3.21 9.33
C GLN A 7 14.65 2.12 8.53
N THR A 8 14.38 2.40 7.26
CA THR A 8 13.96 1.39 6.30
C THR A 8 15.10 0.40 6.04
N ARG A 9 14.79 -0.89 6.14
CA ARG A 9 15.66 -2.01 5.82
C ARG A 9 15.28 -2.58 4.47
N PHE A 10 16.23 -3.21 3.81
CA PHE A 10 16.03 -3.83 2.52
C PHE A 10 16.41 -5.30 2.57
N LEU A 11 15.58 -6.13 1.95
CA LEU A 11 15.84 -7.53 1.70
C LEU A 11 15.83 -7.77 0.18
N ASP A 12 16.94 -8.22 -0.37
CA ASP A 12 17.02 -8.66 -1.75
C ASP A 12 16.71 -10.16 -1.80
N LEU A 13 15.66 -10.56 -2.54
CA LEU A 13 15.34 -11.97 -2.70
C LEU A 13 16.36 -12.66 -3.59
N PRO A 14 16.77 -13.89 -3.27
CA PRO A 14 17.60 -14.69 -4.16
C PRO A 14 16.78 -15.14 -5.39
N GLY A 15 17.30 -14.89 -6.58
CA GLY A 15 16.66 -15.30 -7.83
C GLY A 15 15.51 -14.44 -8.29
N SER A 16 14.60 -15.04 -9.03
CA SER A 16 13.43 -14.41 -9.59
C SER A 16 12.16 -14.73 -8.80
N PHE A 17 11.18 -13.85 -8.87
CA PHE A 17 9.88 -14.03 -8.22
C PHE A 17 8.80 -14.27 -9.29
N PRO A 18 8.31 -15.52 -9.46
CA PRO A 18 7.25 -15.83 -10.40
C PRO A 18 5.91 -15.32 -9.87
N LEU A 19 5.16 -14.62 -10.70
CA LEU A 19 3.80 -14.16 -10.42
C LEU A 19 2.79 -15.23 -10.79
N ARG A 20 1.60 -15.16 -10.21
CA ARG A 20 0.52 -16.11 -10.44
C ARG A 20 0.05 -16.14 -11.89
N ASN A 21 0.09 -15.02 -12.57
CA ASN A 21 -0.25 -14.89 -13.99
C ASN A 21 0.83 -15.43 -14.97
N GLY A 22 1.92 -16.01 -14.45
CA GLY A 22 3.02 -16.56 -15.23
C GLY A 22 4.13 -15.56 -15.58
N ALA A 23 3.96 -14.28 -15.33
CA ALA A 23 5.05 -13.31 -15.45
C ALA A 23 6.10 -13.50 -14.34
N VAL A 24 7.28 -12.94 -14.54
CA VAL A 24 8.40 -13.06 -13.59
C VAL A 24 8.97 -11.68 -13.29
N VAL A 25 9.20 -11.38 -12.02
CA VAL A 25 9.96 -10.20 -11.59
C VAL A 25 11.33 -10.66 -11.13
N GLU A 26 12.35 -10.17 -11.79
CA GLU A 26 13.74 -10.48 -11.41
C GLU A 26 14.27 -9.48 -10.38
N LYS A 27 15.18 -9.96 -9.51
CA LYS A 27 15.88 -9.12 -8.52
C LYS A 27 14.92 -8.30 -7.64
N VAL A 28 13.95 -9.01 -7.04
CA VAL A 28 12.99 -8.36 -6.13
C VAL A 28 13.69 -7.90 -4.87
N ARG A 29 13.58 -6.62 -4.57
CA ARG A 29 13.94 -5.99 -3.30
C ARG A 29 12.68 -5.67 -2.51
N ILE A 30 12.67 -5.95 -1.22
CA ILE A 30 11.60 -5.63 -0.29
C ILE A 30 12.10 -4.56 0.67
N ALA A 31 11.43 -3.41 0.71
CA ALA A 31 11.63 -2.38 1.73
C ALA A 31 10.70 -2.66 2.91
N TYR A 32 11.24 -2.72 4.13
CA TYR A 32 10.45 -2.95 5.34
C TYR A 32 11.01 -2.20 6.54
N GLU A 33 10.17 -2.00 7.53
CA GLU A 33 10.57 -1.46 8.83
C GLU A 33 10.13 -2.38 9.96
N GLN A 34 10.83 -2.29 11.07
CA GLN A 34 10.58 -3.07 12.28
C GLN A 34 10.50 -2.16 13.48
N TYR A 35 9.46 -2.33 14.29
CA TYR A 35 9.22 -1.58 15.52
C TYR A 35 9.08 -2.54 16.69
N GLY A 36 9.71 -2.24 17.82
CA GLY A 36 9.81 -3.15 18.95
C GLY A 36 10.82 -4.28 18.72
N THR A 37 10.88 -5.19 19.67
CA THR A 37 11.88 -6.29 19.70
C THR A 37 11.20 -7.64 19.60
N PRO A 38 11.63 -8.53 18.69
CA PRO A 38 11.12 -9.89 18.68
C PRO A 38 11.54 -10.64 19.93
N SER A 39 10.65 -11.49 20.47
CA SER A 39 11.02 -12.48 21.50
C SER A 39 12.09 -13.45 20.97
N PRO A 40 12.78 -14.17 21.83
CA PRO A 40 13.75 -15.20 21.40
C PRO A 40 13.11 -16.22 20.44
N GLU A 41 11.88 -16.62 20.71
CA GLU A 41 11.09 -17.56 19.91
C GLU A 41 10.40 -16.88 18.71
N LYS A 42 10.48 -15.55 18.59
CA LYS A 42 9.80 -14.71 17.57
C LYS A 42 8.29 -14.94 17.51
N ASP A 43 7.68 -15.23 18.64
CA ASP A 43 6.26 -15.55 18.74
C ASP A 43 5.37 -14.34 19.00
N ASN A 44 5.95 -13.15 19.22
CA ASN A 44 5.29 -11.87 19.46
C ASN A 44 5.24 -10.96 18.20
N VAL A 45 5.33 -11.52 17.00
CA VAL A 45 5.42 -10.72 15.78
C VAL A 45 4.04 -10.38 15.21
N ILE A 46 3.86 -9.09 14.88
CA ILE A 46 2.72 -8.58 14.09
C ILE A 46 3.24 -8.21 12.71
N LEU A 47 2.67 -8.81 11.67
CA LEU A 47 2.86 -8.36 10.29
C LEU A 47 1.76 -7.35 9.97
N LEU A 48 2.16 -6.11 9.78
CA LEU A 48 1.29 -4.98 9.49
C LEU A 48 1.31 -4.67 7.99
N PHE A 49 0.13 -4.56 7.42
CA PHE A 49 -0.06 -4.15 6.03
C PHE A 49 -0.53 -2.70 5.96
N HIS A 50 -0.13 -1.96 4.94
CA HIS A 50 -0.55 -0.58 4.78
C HIS A 50 -1.74 -0.43 3.80
N ALA A 51 -2.41 0.72 3.81
CA ALA A 51 -3.42 1.07 2.81
C ALA A 51 -2.77 1.41 1.46
N LEU A 52 -3.57 1.56 0.38
CA LEU A 52 -3.10 1.84 -0.99
C LEU A 52 -1.99 2.89 -1.07
N SER A 53 -2.16 4.00 -0.40
CA SER A 53 -1.25 5.15 -0.44
C SER A 53 -0.27 5.21 0.75
N GLY A 54 -0.15 4.11 1.51
CA GLY A 54 0.78 3.98 2.62
C GLY A 54 2.17 3.56 2.17
N SER A 55 3.01 3.29 3.16
CA SER A 55 4.38 2.81 3.00
C SER A 55 4.72 1.86 4.14
N GLN A 56 5.92 1.29 4.11
CA GLN A 56 6.48 0.53 5.23
C GLN A 56 6.63 1.36 6.51
N HIS A 57 6.71 2.70 6.40
CA HIS A 57 6.94 3.60 7.54
C HIS A 57 5.64 3.86 8.32
N ALA A 58 5.30 2.96 9.23
CA ALA A 58 4.06 3.04 10.01
C ALA A 58 4.22 3.76 11.36
N TYR A 59 5.43 3.78 11.94
CA TYR A 59 5.70 4.37 13.25
C TYR A 59 7.08 4.99 13.32
N GLY A 60 7.21 6.06 14.10
CA GLY A 60 8.46 6.75 14.37
C GLY A 60 8.72 7.91 13.42
N TYR A 61 9.98 8.29 13.29
CA TYR A 61 10.48 9.35 12.43
C TYR A 61 11.58 8.80 11.51
N ASN A 62 11.38 8.92 10.19
CA ASN A 62 12.34 8.51 9.17
C ASN A 62 12.44 9.60 8.09
N PRO A 63 13.47 10.47 8.13
CA PRO A 63 13.60 11.57 7.19
C PRO A 63 14.08 11.16 5.80
N ASP A 64 14.63 9.94 5.65
CA ASP A 64 15.19 9.48 4.40
C ASP A 64 15.00 7.99 4.19
N VAL A 65 14.54 7.62 2.99
CA VAL A 65 14.50 6.24 2.52
C VAL A 65 15.42 6.13 1.30
N PRO A 66 16.51 5.38 1.39
CA PRO A 66 17.48 5.27 0.30
C PRO A 66 16.86 4.88 -1.04
N GLY A 67 17.14 5.66 -2.08
CA GLY A 67 16.67 5.39 -3.44
C GLY A 67 15.30 5.97 -3.79
N ILE A 68 14.55 6.56 -2.85
CA ILE A 68 13.22 7.14 -3.12
C ILE A 68 13.30 8.60 -3.57
N GLY A 69 14.29 9.34 -3.07
CA GLY A 69 14.53 10.71 -3.50
C GLY A 69 13.34 11.64 -3.28
N ALA A 70 12.95 12.35 -4.34
CA ALA A 70 11.96 13.44 -4.26
C ALA A 70 10.54 13.00 -3.87
N LEU A 71 10.20 11.72 -3.92
CA LEU A 71 8.88 11.22 -3.48
C LEU A 71 8.77 11.12 -1.95
N TRP A 72 9.91 11.06 -1.23
CA TRP A 72 9.91 11.03 0.23
C TRP A 72 9.85 12.45 0.79
N LYS A 73 8.64 12.93 1.01
CA LYS A 73 8.36 14.31 1.46
C LYS A 73 8.35 14.42 3.00
N PRO A 74 8.50 15.63 3.55
CA PRO A 74 8.43 15.83 5.01
C PRO A 74 7.19 15.22 5.69
N GLU A 75 6.05 15.17 5.00
CA GLU A 75 4.84 14.53 5.49
C GLU A 75 4.93 13.00 5.60
N ASN A 76 5.90 12.39 4.92
CA ASN A 76 6.17 10.96 5.02
C ASN A 76 7.18 10.65 6.14
N HIS A 77 7.83 11.67 6.71
CA HIS A 77 8.86 11.46 7.75
C HIS A 77 8.28 10.94 9.05
N GLU A 78 7.00 11.18 9.33
CA GLU A 78 6.32 10.62 10.47
C GLU A 78 5.49 9.39 10.08
N GLY A 79 5.58 8.34 10.88
CA GLY A 79 4.82 7.10 10.65
C GLY A 79 3.31 7.35 10.59
N TRP A 80 2.67 6.80 9.56
CA TRP A 80 1.25 7.03 9.28
C TRP A 80 0.29 6.50 10.38
N TRP A 81 0.77 5.68 11.31
CA TRP A 81 0.02 5.15 12.46
C TRP A 81 0.68 5.45 13.81
N ASN A 82 1.41 6.54 13.92
CA ASN A 82 2.00 7.00 15.18
C ASN A 82 0.97 7.11 16.32
N SER A 83 -0.31 7.30 16.02
CA SER A 83 -1.39 7.33 17.03
C SER A 83 -1.72 5.96 17.62
N ILE A 84 -1.45 4.86 16.90
CA ILE A 84 -1.86 3.49 17.24
C ILE A 84 -0.66 2.62 17.64
N ILE A 85 0.53 2.89 17.09
CA ILE A 85 1.75 2.13 17.32
C ILE A 85 2.63 2.87 18.34
N GLY A 86 3.23 2.13 19.26
CA GLY A 86 4.19 2.64 20.25
C GLY A 86 4.01 2.04 21.63
N PRO A 87 4.88 2.40 22.59
CA PRO A 87 4.80 1.93 23.97
C PRO A 87 3.43 2.24 24.61
N GLY A 88 2.76 1.21 25.14
CA GLY A 88 1.44 1.34 25.78
C GLY A 88 0.27 1.68 24.86
N LYS A 89 0.46 1.67 23.54
CA LYS A 89 -0.59 1.90 22.53
C LYS A 89 -1.26 0.59 22.10
N PRO A 90 -2.37 0.64 21.32
CA PRO A 90 -3.05 -0.58 20.86
C PRO A 90 -2.13 -1.60 20.20
N LEU A 91 -1.18 -1.15 19.37
CA LEU A 91 -0.08 -1.95 18.86
C LEU A 91 1.18 -1.61 19.68
N ASP A 92 1.28 -2.26 20.82
CA ASP A 92 2.26 -1.97 21.88
C ASP A 92 3.64 -2.52 21.53
N THR A 93 4.60 -1.62 21.27
CA THR A 93 5.98 -1.98 20.91
C THR A 93 6.82 -2.50 22.09
N ASP A 94 6.34 -2.38 23.34
CA ASP A 94 6.99 -3.01 24.50
C ASP A 94 6.66 -4.51 24.57
N ARG A 95 5.56 -4.94 23.92
CA ARG A 95 5.09 -6.33 23.91
C ARG A 95 5.26 -7.03 22.58
N PHE A 96 5.15 -6.31 21.47
CA PHE A 96 5.14 -6.86 20.12
C PHE A 96 6.27 -6.30 19.28
N CYS A 97 6.79 -7.15 18.41
CA CYS A 97 7.62 -6.76 17.28
C CYS A 97 6.71 -6.56 16.06
N ILE A 98 6.60 -5.35 15.54
CA ILE A 98 5.74 -5.03 14.40
C ILE A 98 6.63 -4.89 13.18
N ILE A 99 6.28 -5.61 12.10
CA ILE A 99 6.95 -5.54 10.80
C ILE A 99 5.95 -5.00 9.79
N CYS A 100 6.34 -3.95 9.07
CA CYS A 100 5.57 -3.40 7.96
C CYS A 100 6.46 -3.35 6.72
N ALA A 101 6.00 -3.93 5.61
CA ALA A 101 6.74 -3.92 4.36
C ALA A 101 5.96 -3.20 3.26
N ASN A 102 6.69 -2.55 2.34
CA ASN A 102 6.11 -1.94 1.16
C ASN A 102 5.79 -3.02 0.11
N TYR A 103 4.77 -2.78 -0.72
CA TYR A 103 4.24 -3.75 -1.68
C TYR A 103 5.07 -3.81 -2.96
N LEU A 104 5.11 -4.98 -3.59
CA LEU A 104 5.60 -5.16 -4.96
C LEU A 104 4.76 -4.30 -5.90
N GLY A 105 5.41 -3.50 -6.72
CA GLY A 105 4.73 -2.49 -7.53
C GLY A 105 4.53 -1.14 -6.83
N GLY A 106 4.92 -1.01 -5.55
CA GLY A 106 4.90 0.26 -4.82
C GLY A 106 6.07 1.18 -5.16
N CYS A 107 6.04 2.42 -4.61
CA CYS A 107 7.04 3.45 -4.92
C CYS A 107 7.96 3.82 -3.76
N TYR A 108 7.92 3.10 -2.64
CA TYR A 108 8.69 3.45 -1.45
C TYR A 108 9.76 2.40 -1.09
N GLY A 109 10.45 1.87 -2.12
CA GLY A 109 11.68 1.09 -1.96
C GLY A 109 11.57 -0.40 -2.27
N THR A 110 10.38 -0.99 -2.25
CA THR A 110 10.15 -2.31 -2.84
C THR A 110 10.15 -2.20 -4.36
N THR A 111 10.65 -3.22 -5.06
CA THR A 111 10.67 -3.26 -6.51
C THR A 111 9.31 -2.92 -7.11
N GLY A 112 9.29 -1.96 -8.02
CA GLY A 112 8.08 -1.43 -8.65
C GLY A 112 8.34 -0.78 -9.99
N PRO A 113 7.37 -0.09 -10.59
CA PRO A 113 7.50 0.50 -11.93
C PRO A 113 8.67 1.48 -12.07
N ALA A 114 9.02 2.23 -11.02
CA ALA A 114 10.16 3.14 -11.02
C ALA A 114 11.53 2.43 -10.86
N SER A 115 11.53 1.15 -10.50
CA SER A 115 12.77 0.38 -10.32
C SER A 115 13.44 0.11 -11.68
N PRO A 116 14.80 0.06 -11.72
CA PRO A 116 15.50 -0.31 -12.94
C PRO A 116 15.21 -1.76 -13.33
N SER A 117 14.82 -1.95 -14.58
CA SER A 117 14.67 -3.29 -15.17
C SER A 117 16.04 -3.95 -15.36
N PRO A 118 16.23 -5.20 -14.95
CA PRO A 118 17.49 -5.93 -15.20
C PRO A 118 17.84 -6.09 -16.69
N ALA A 119 16.87 -5.96 -17.57
CA ALA A 119 17.07 -6.14 -19.01
C ALA A 119 17.86 -4.98 -19.65
N ASP A 120 17.65 -3.75 -19.18
CA ASP A 120 18.21 -2.55 -19.83
C ASP A 120 18.66 -1.47 -18.85
N GLY A 121 18.40 -1.63 -17.56
CA GLY A 121 18.73 -0.64 -16.53
C GLY A 121 17.78 0.57 -16.48
N LEU A 122 16.80 0.66 -17.37
CA LEU A 122 15.79 1.71 -17.39
C LEU A 122 14.66 1.37 -16.42
N PRO A 123 13.86 2.35 -15.92
CA PRO A 123 12.67 2.06 -15.17
C PRO A 123 11.77 1.05 -15.90
N TYR A 124 11.16 0.14 -15.16
CA TYR A 124 10.19 -0.78 -15.76
C TYR A 124 9.07 -0.02 -16.49
N GLY A 125 8.59 1.07 -15.92
CA GLY A 125 7.50 1.86 -16.49
C GLY A 125 6.25 1.01 -16.71
N SER A 126 5.65 1.16 -17.88
CA SER A 126 4.50 0.36 -18.34
C SER A 126 4.78 -1.15 -18.42
N ARG A 127 6.06 -1.55 -18.56
CA ARG A 127 6.50 -2.95 -18.63
C ARG A 127 6.46 -3.68 -17.28
N PHE A 128 6.24 -2.96 -16.16
CA PHE A 128 6.10 -3.63 -14.87
C PHE A 128 4.88 -4.55 -14.89
N PRO A 129 5.04 -5.84 -14.56
CA PRO A 129 3.95 -6.79 -14.73
C PRO A 129 2.77 -6.49 -13.80
N HIS A 130 1.60 -6.98 -14.16
CA HIS A 130 0.45 -7.04 -13.28
C HIS A 130 0.76 -7.94 -12.08
N VAL A 131 0.40 -7.50 -10.87
CA VAL A 131 0.63 -8.18 -9.59
C VAL A 131 -0.70 -8.42 -8.93
N GLU A 132 -0.95 -9.64 -8.50
CA GLU A 132 -2.17 -10.00 -7.77
C GLU A 132 -1.99 -9.87 -6.24
N VAL A 133 -3.09 -9.78 -5.51
CA VAL A 133 -3.08 -9.80 -4.03
C VAL A 133 -2.41 -11.08 -3.50
N ALA A 134 -2.60 -12.19 -4.20
CA ALA A 134 -1.96 -13.46 -3.88
C ALA A 134 -0.43 -13.41 -3.97
N ASP A 135 0.11 -12.68 -4.93
CA ASP A 135 1.55 -12.49 -5.07
C ASP A 135 2.11 -11.65 -3.93
N GLN A 136 1.39 -10.61 -3.51
CA GLN A 136 1.77 -9.83 -2.33
C GLN A 136 1.84 -10.69 -1.07
N ALA A 137 0.84 -11.55 -0.85
CA ALA A 137 0.81 -12.47 0.29
C ALA A 137 2.02 -13.43 0.27
N ARG A 138 2.34 -14.00 -0.90
CA ARG A 138 3.53 -14.86 -1.07
C ARG A 138 4.83 -14.11 -0.82
N LEU A 139 4.93 -12.85 -1.30
CA LEU A 139 6.11 -12.03 -1.06
C LEU A 139 6.32 -11.75 0.43
N GLN A 140 5.24 -11.48 1.17
CA GLN A 140 5.31 -11.28 2.61
C GLN A 140 5.69 -12.57 3.36
N ALA A 141 5.22 -13.74 2.90
CA ALA A 141 5.65 -15.02 3.46
C ALA A 141 7.16 -15.25 3.27
N LEU A 142 7.71 -14.93 2.09
CA LEU A 142 9.16 -14.99 1.85
C LEU A 142 9.97 -14.01 2.71
N LEU A 143 9.43 -12.83 2.99
CA LEU A 143 10.03 -11.90 3.96
C LEU A 143 10.09 -12.53 5.35
N LEU A 144 9.00 -13.13 5.82
CA LEU A 144 8.97 -13.82 7.13
C LEU A 144 9.97 -14.97 7.19
N ASP A 145 10.08 -15.78 6.12
CA ASP A 145 11.05 -16.87 6.03
C ASP A 145 12.49 -16.36 6.17
N SER A 146 12.81 -15.29 5.44
CA SER A 146 14.14 -14.65 5.48
C SER A 146 14.47 -14.06 6.85
N LEU A 147 13.47 -13.68 7.63
CA LEU A 147 13.62 -13.19 9.00
C LEU A 147 13.56 -14.32 10.04
N GLY A 148 13.33 -15.57 9.62
CA GLY A 148 13.19 -16.73 10.49
C GLY A 148 11.99 -16.64 11.42
N ILE A 149 10.86 -16.11 10.91
CA ILE A 149 9.60 -15.94 11.65
C ILE A 149 8.61 -16.97 11.14
N GLU A 150 8.19 -17.89 12.00
CA GLU A 150 7.28 -18.97 11.60
C GLU A 150 5.82 -18.55 11.61
N ARG A 151 5.37 -17.86 12.67
CA ARG A 151 3.96 -17.49 12.86
C ARG A 151 3.80 -16.05 13.29
N VAL A 152 2.76 -15.38 12.77
CA VAL A 152 2.49 -13.95 13.00
C VAL A 152 1.04 -13.66 13.31
N HIS A 153 0.81 -12.52 13.97
CA HIS A 153 -0.48 -11.84 13.98
C HIS A 153 -0.56 -10.93 12.75
N LEU A 154 -1.69 -10.91 12.05
CA LEU A 154 -1.90 -10.07 10.88
C LEU A 154 -2.80 -8.87 11.23
N VAL A 155 -2.39 -7.69 10.81
CA VAL A 155 -3.20 -6.47 10.92
C VAL A 155 -3.16 -5.74 9.58
N GLY A 156 -4.34 -5.52 8.97
CA GLY A 156 -4.43 -4.87 7.66
C GLY A 156 -5.61 -3.92 7.52
N PRO A 157 -5.38 -2.61 7.33
CA PRO A 157 -6.41 -1.67 6.92
C PRO A 157 -6.57 -1.65 5.40
N SER A 158 -7.84 -1.50 4.93
CA SER A 158 -8.17 -1.31 3.52
C SER A 158 -7.56 -2.41 2.61
N VAL A 159 -6.85 -2.05 1.53
CA VAL A 159 -6.16 -3.03 0.66
C VAL A 159 -5.21 -3.93 1.44
N GLY A 160 -4.61 -3.43 2.53
CA GLY A 160 -3.78 -4.24 3.41
C GLY A 160 -4.54 -5.40 4.07
N GLY A 161 -5.83 -5.21 4.35
CA GLY A 161 -6.69 -6.29 4.85
C GLY A 161 -6.97 -7.38 3.82
N LEU A 162 -6.99 -7.05 2.52
CA LEU A 162 -7.12 -8.04 1.44
C LEU A 162 -5.87 -8.93 1.36
N ILE A 163 -4.69 -8.30 1.43
CA ILE A 163 -3.41 -9.02 1.39
C ILE A 163 -3.26 -9.91 2.63
N ALA A 164 -3.61 -9.38 3.82
CA ALA A 164 -3.60 -10.14 5.06
C ALA A 164 -4.56 -11.33 5.01
N LEU A 165 -5.78 -11.15 4.47
CA LEU A 165 -6.75 -12.22 4.26
C LEU A 165 -6.23 -13.28 3.27
N SER A 166 -5.65 -12.83 2.15
CA SER A 166 -5.03 -13.72 1.18
C SER A 166 -3.90 -14.55 1.78
N LEU A 167 -3.05 -13.93 2.63
CA LEU A 167 -1.99 -14.64 3.35
C LEU A 167 -2.57 -15.68 4.31
N ALA A 168 -3.61 -15.32 5.07
CA ALA A 168 -4.27 -16.23 5.99
C ALA A 168 -4.91 -17.45 5.27
N CYS A 169 -5.43 -17.27 4.06
CA CYS A 169 -5.99 -18.36 3.26
C CYS A 169 -4.91 -19.24 2.60
N GLN A 170 -3.81 -18.64 2.14
CA GLN A 170 -2.74 -19.39 1.47
C GLN A 170 -1.82 -20.12 2.46
N PHE A 171 -1.60 -19.55 3.65
CA PHE A 171 -0.66 -20.01 4.66
C PHE A 171 -1.29 -19.99 6.06
N PRO A 172 -2.41 -20.73 6.29
CA PRO A 172 -3.14 -20.67 7.56
C PRO A 172 -2.27 -21.08 8.77
N GLU A 173 -1.32 -21.99 8.57
CA GLU A 173 -0.37 -22.44 9.60
C GLU A 173 0.56 -21.34 10.08
N ARG A 174 0.74 -20.27 9.27
CA ARG A 174 1.60 -19.11 9.58
C ARG A 174 0.86 -18.04 10.41
N VAL A 175 -0.44 -18.18 10.62
CA VAL A 175 -1.28 -17.13 11.19
C VAL A 175 -1.75 -17.48 12.59
N LYS A 176 -1.44 -16.62 13.57
CA LYS A 176 -1.92 -16.71 14.94
C LYS A 176 -3.26 -16.02 15.13
N SER A 177 -3.42 -14.84 14.52
CA SER A 177 -4.67 -14.08 14.52
C SER A 177 -4.69 -13.11 13.35
N PHE A 178 -5.89 -12.64 13.01
CA PHE A 178 -6.12 -11.75 11.88
C PHE A 178 -7.08 -10.62 12.26
N ILE A 179 -6.66 -9.37 12.02
CA ILE A 179 -7.47 -8.17 12.20
C ILE A 179 -7.56 -7.44 10.85
N SER A 180 -8.76 -7.36 10.31
CA SER A 180 -9.09 -6.60 9.11
C SER A 180 -9.86 -5.34 9.48
N ILE A 181 -9.42 -4.18 8.98
CA ILE A 181 -9.99 -2.88 9.32
C ILE A 181 -10.46 -2.19 8.03
N GLY A 182 -11.78 -2.01 7.89
CA GLY A 182 -12.35 -1.32 6.73
C GLY A 182 -12.00 -1.99 5.39
N SER A 183 -12.01 -3.33 5.37
CA SER A 183 -11.68 -4.15 4.21
C SER A 183 -12.75 -5.23 4.00
N GLY A 184 -12.89 -5.68 2.76
CA GLY A 184 -13.82 -6.74 2.38
C GLY A 184 -13.10 -8.03 1.98
N TYR A 185 -13.86 -8.98 1.48
CA TYR A 185 -13.34 -10.23 0.91
C TYR A 185 -13.30 -10.24 -0.63
N ARG A 186 -13.83 -9.19 -1.23
CA ARG A 186 -13.79 -8.87 -2.67
C ARG A 186 -14.08 -7.40 -2.89
N ALA A 187 -13.70 -6.87 -4.05
CA ALA A 187 -14.12 -5.55 -4.48
C ALA A 187 -15.61 -5.57 -4.89
N SER A 188 -16.44 -4.67 -4.34
CA SER A 188 -17.82 -4.48 -4.79
C SER A 188 -17.84 -3.85 -6.19
N ILE A 189 -19.00 -3.94 -6.88
CA ILE A 189 -19.15 -3.29 -8.20
C ILE A 189 -18.88 -1.78 -8.11
N GLU A 190 -19.47 -1.11 -7.12
CA GLU A 190 -19.26 0.31 -6.89
C GLU A 190 -17.78 0.65 -6.67
N HIS A 191 -17.09 -0.18 -5.91
CA HIS A 191 -15.67 0.01 -5.65
C HIS A 191 -14.82 -0.18 -6.91
N ARG A 192 -15.12 -1.20 -7.72
CA ARG A 192 -14.45 -1.44 -9.02
C ARG A 192 -14.66 -0.27 -9.97
N LEU A 193 -15.88 0.27 -10.05
CA LEU A 193 -16.17 1.45 -10.87
C LEU A 193 -15.39 2.67 -10.38
N SER A 194 -15.32 2.91 -9.07
CA SER A 194 -14.53 4.00 -8.52
C SER A 194 -13.03 3.83 -8.79
N LEU A 195 -12.48 2.62 -8.73
CA LEU A 195 -11.09 2.35 -9.10
C LEU A 195 -10.86 2.53 -10.61
N PHE A 196 -11.80 2.09 -11.44
CA PHE A 196 -11.77 2.33 -12.88
C PHE A 196 -11.73 3.82 -13.23
N GLU A 197 -12.56 4.65 -12.58
CA GLU A 197 -12.53 6.10 -12.74
C GLU A 197 -11.17 6.71 -12.37
N GLN A 198 -10.53 6.19 -11.32
CA GLN A 198 -9.22 6.63 -10.88
C GLN A 198 -8.11 6.24 -11.87
N ILE A 199 -8.16 5.02 -12.40
CA ILE A 199 -7.26 4.53 -13.45
C ILE A 199 -7.41 5.40 -14.70
N LEU A 200 -8.64 5.59 -15.16
CA LEU A 200 -8.95 6.41 -16.33
C LEU A 200 -8.47 7.85 -16.17
N ALA A 201 -8.60 8.44 -14.97
CA ALA A 201 -8.11 9.78 -14.70
C ALA A 201 -6.59 9.94 -14.89
N ILE A 202 -5.83 8.91 -14.58
CA ILE A 202 -4.36 8.88 -14.77
C ILE A 202 -4.04 8.67 -16.25
N GLU A 203 -4.67 7.70 -16.90
CA GLU A 203 -4.40 7.36 -18.30
C GLU A 203 -4.75 8.51 -19.28
N LEU A 204 -5.78 9.31 -18.95
CA LEU A 204 -6.16 10.47 -19.75
C LEU A 204 -5.24 11.70 -19.55
N ASP A 205 -4.29 11.65 -18.60
CA ASP A 205 -3.30 12.73 -18.47
C ASP A 205 -2.29 12.67 -19.62
N PRO A 206 -2.15 13.75 -20.43
CA PRO A 206 -1.20 13.77 -21.55
C PRO A 206 0.26 13.46 -21.15
N ASP A 207 0.62 13.76 -19.91
CA ASP A 207 1.96 13.50 -19.39
C ASP A 207 2.16 12.04 -18.95
N PHE A 208 1.12 11.20 -18.94
CA PHE A 208 1.20 9.78 -18.58
C PHE A 208 1.96 8.94 -19.61
N ARG A 209 1.78 9.22 -20.90
CA ARG A 209 2.51 8.59 -22.02
C ARG A 209 2.55 7.07 -21.93
N ASP A 210 1.39 6.44 -21.79
CA ASP A 210 1.23 5.00 -21.67
C ASP A 210 2.10 4.38 -20.54
N GLY A 211 2.43 5.17 -19.51
CA GLY A 211 3.26 4.75 -18.36
C GLY A 211 4.75 5.03 -18.50
N ASP A 212 5.23 5.59 -19.62
CA ASP A 212 6.65 5.85 -19.87
C ASP A 212 7.02 7.34 -19.68
N TYR A 213 6.75 7.87 -18.48
CA TYR A 213 6.97 9.27 -18.13
C TYR A 213 8.23 9.55 -17.31
N TYR A 214 8.99 8.54 -16.87
CA TYR A 214 10.11 8.72 -15.92
C TYR A 214 11.24 9.61 -16.43
N GLN A 215 11.37 9.82 -17.74
CA GLN A 215 12.35 10.71 -18.37
C GLN A 215 11.75 12.04 -18.83
N GLY A 216 10.52 12.37 -18.40
CA GLY A 216 9.82 13.56 -18.85
C GLY A 216 8.87 14.14 -17.80
N PRO A 217 7.87 14.94 -18.23
CA PRO A 217 6.84 15.44 -17.34
C PRO A 217 6.08 14.31 -16.65
N PHE A 218 5.75 14.54 -15.39
CA PHE A 218 5.01 13.58 -14.56
C PHE A 218 3.50 13.82 -14.68
N PRO A 219 2.65 12.78 -14.76
CA PRO A 219 1.19 12.89 -14.91
C PRO A 219 0.51 13.36 -13.61
N LYS A 220 0.87 14.58 -13.22
CA LYS A 220 0.49 15.16 -11.92
C LYS A 220 -0.99 15.45 -11.82
N LYS A 221 -1.62 15.87 -12.93
CA LYS A 221 -3.04 16.22 -12.94
C LYS A 221 -3.92 14.99 -12.85
N GLY A 222 -3.59 13.95 -13.62
CA GLY A 222 -4.29 12.67 -13.61
C GLY A 222 -4.21 12.01 -12.24
N LEU A 223 -3.01 11.90 -11.67
CA LEU A 223 -2.82 11.31 -10.35
C LEU A 223 -3.51 12.10 -9.23
N ALA A 224 -3.46 13.43 -9.30
CA ALA A 224 -4.19 14.28 -8.35
C ALA A 224 -5.71 14.10 -8.46
N PHE A 225 -6.23 13.97 -9.68
CA PHE A 225 -7.66 13.75 -9.90
C PHE A 225 -8.09 12.35 -9.45
N ALA A 226 -7.30 11.31 -9.74
CA ALA A 226 -7.51 9.96 -9.20
C ALA A 226 -7.59 9.98 -7.67
N ARG A 227 -6.69 10.70 -7.01
CA ARG A 227 -6.71 10.88 -5.55
C ARG A 227 -7.99 11.56 -5.06
N ILE A 228 -8.48 12.59 -5.78
CA ILE A 228 -9.74 13.27 -5.45
C ILE A 228 -10.93 12.31 -5.53
N ILE A 229 -10.99 11.48 -6.58
CA ILE A 229 -12.04 10.46 -6.75
C ILE A 229 -11.99 9.48 -5.58
N GLY A 230 -10.83 8.88 -5.30
CA GLY A 230 -10.67 7.89 -4.24
C GLY A 230 -10.89 8.48 -2.84
N HIS A 231 -10.51 9.75 -2.62
CA HIS A 231 -10.61 10.39 -1.30
C HIS A 231 -12.04 10.44 -0.76
N LYS A 232 -13.04 10.56 -1.63
CA LYS A 232 -14.45 10.58 -1.26
C LYS A 232 -14.91 9.27 -0.59
N SER A 233 -14.32 8.15 -0.96
CA SER A 233 -14.75 6.82 -0.50
C SER A 233 -14.32 6.46 0.93
N PHE A 234 -13.29 7.14 1.46
CA PHE A 234 -12.72 6.81 2.78
C PHE A 234 -12.72 7.96 3.78
N VAL A 235 -13.33 9.09 3.44
CA VAL A 235 -13.48 10.23 4.34
C VAL A 235 -14.93 10.34 4.81
N TYR A 236 -15.10 10.45 6.13
CA TYR A 236 -16.40 10.74 6.72
C TYR A 236 -16.88 12.15 6.29
N GLN A 237 -18.02 12.23 5.61
CA GLN A 237 -18.45 13.44 4.90
C GLN A 237 -18.66 14.64 5.83
N GLU A 238 -19.30 14.45 7.00
CA GLU A 238 -19.47 15.54 7.96
C GLU A 238 -18.13 16.00 8.57
N GLY A 239 -17.19 15.06 8.77
CA GLY A 239 -15.82 15.38 9.15
C GLY A 239 -15.05 16.14 8.07
N LEU A 240 -15.34 15.87 6.80
CA LEU A 240 -14.79 16.61 5.67
C LEU A 240 -15.24 18.07 5.70
N GLU A 241 -16.54 18.32 5.91
CA GLU A 241 -17.09 19.65 6.00
C GLU A 241 -16.51 20.44 7.17
N GLN A 242 -16.31 19.81 8.32
CA GLN A 242 -15.67 20.42 9.49
C GLN A 242 -14.19 20.76 9.24
N ARG A 243 -13.43 19.88 8.57
CA ARG A 243 -12.02 20.11 8.23
C ARG A 243 -11.85 21.19 7.18
N ALA A 244 -12.78 21.25 6.21
CA ALA A 244 -12.73 22.18 5.10
C ALA A 244 -13.21 23.60 5.43
N ARG A 245 -13.73 23.85 6.62
CA ARG A 245 -14.36 25.14 6.98
C ARG A 245 -13.41 26.35 7.04
N LYS A 246 -12.12 26.18 6.97
CA LYS A 246 -11.20 27.24 7.35
C LYS A 246 -10.63 28.09 6.23
N GLU A 247 -10.54 27.60 4.99
CA GLU A 247 -9.92 28.37 3.92
C GLU A 247 -10.44 27.99 2.53
N VAL A 248 -10.90 28.97 1.78
CA VAL A 248 -10.99 28.87 0.32
C VAL A 248 -9.61 29.25 -0.20
N GLY A 249 -8.79 28.25 -0.53
CA GLY A 249 -7.47 28.46 -1.10
C GLY A 249 -7.55 29.15 -2.45
N GLY A 250 -6.47 29.82 -2.82
CA GLY A 250 -6.33 30.50 -4.11
C GLY A 250 -6.44 29.55 -5.30
N GLN A 251 -6.28 30.07 -6.49
CA GLN A 251 -6.38 29.33 -7.74
C GLN A 251 -5.44 28.12 -7.75
N SER A 252 -6.00 26.93 -7.85
CA SER A 252 -5.21 25.71 -8.06
C SER A 252 -4.65 25.70 -9.49
N GLY A 253 -3.35 25.47 -9.65
CA GLY A 253 -2.72 25.28 -10.96
C GLY A 253 -3.27 24.09 -11.77
N MET A 254 -4.11 23.22 -11.15
CA MET A 254 -4.82 22.14 -11.84
C MET A 254 -5.97 22.60 -12.70
N LEU A 255 -6.61 23.72 -12.36
CA LEU A 255 -7.83 24.20 -13.00
C LEU A 255 -7.55 25.48 -13.77
N ALA A 256 -7.82 25.47 -15.09
CA ALA A 256 -7.65 26.63 -15.93
C ALA A 256 -8.86 27.59 -15.87
N TRP A 257 -10.06 27.01 -15.77
CA TRP A 257 -11.33 27.77 -15.89
C TRP A 257 -12.09 27.85 -14.57
N LEU A 258 -12.33 26.71 -13.89
CA LEU A 258 -13.11 26.67 -12.66
C LEU A 258 -12.30 27.25 -11.48
N ARG A 259 -12.90 28.17 -10.75
CA ARG A 259 -12.37 28.66 -9.48
C ARG A 259 -13.12 28.04 -8.32
N PRO A 260 -12.45 27.39 -7.35
CA PRO A 260 -13.11 26.91 -6.16
C PRO A 260 -13.79 28.06 -5.42
N THR A 261 -15.06 27.89 -5.11
CA THR A 261 -15.85 28.85 -4.33
C THR A 261 -16.21 28.33 -2.96
N ARG A 262 -15.95 27.03 -2.71
CA ARG A 262 -16.24 26.37 -1.43
C ARG A 262 -14.97 25.76 -0.84
N SER A 263 -14.87 25.80 0.49
CA SER A 263 -13.74 25.25 1.23
C SER A 263 -13.51 23.76 0.97
N THR A 264 -14.58 22.97 0.79
CA THR A 264 -14.50 21.54 0.44
C THR A 264 -13.83 21.29 -0.91
N GLN A 265 -14.10 22.14 -1.91
CA GLN A 265 -13.44 22.06 -3.22
C GLN A 265 -11.94 22.35 -3.10
N SER A 266 -11.58 23.43 -2.38
CA SER A 266 -10.17 23.78 -2.12
C SER A 266 -9.44 22.68 -1.35
N TYR A 267 -10.09 22.09 -0.34
CA TYR A 267 -9.54 20.97 0.40
C TYR A 267 -9.24 19.76 -0.49
N MET A 268 -10.20 19.36 -1.33
CA MET A 268 -10.02 18.22 -2.23
C MET A 268 -8.92 18.45 -3.26
N LEU A 269 -8.83 19.65 -3.83
CA LEU A 269 -7.74 20.01 -4.74
C LEU A 269 -6.38 19.98 -4.05
N HIS A 270 -6.30 20.51 -2.82
CA HIS A 270 -5.08 20.45 -2.01
C HIS A 270 -4.67 19.00 -1.75
N GLN A 271 -5.60 18.13 -1.33
CA GLN A 271 -5.30 16.71 -1.08
C GLN A 271 -4.83 15.97 -2.34
N GLY A 272 -5.46 16.24 -3.48
CA GLY A 272 -5.04 15.68 -4.76
C GLY A 272 -3.62 16.12 -5.14
N THR A 273 -3.36 17.43 -5.13
CA THR A 273 -2.05 18.00 -5.51
C THR A 273 -0.95 17.50 -4.59
N LYS A 274 -1.17 17.55 -3.27
CA LYS A 274 -0.26 17.07 -2.26
C LYS A 274 0.10 15.59 -2.45
N PHE A 275 -0.89 14.75 -2.76
CA PHE A 275 -0.69 13.34 -3.02
C PHE A 275 0.18 13.11 -4.27
N ALA A 276 -0.11 13.83 -5.37
CA ALA A 276 0.63 13.69 -6.63
C ALA A 276 2.11 14.15 -6.54
N GLU A 277 2.50 14.83 -5.47
CA GLU A 277 3.90 15.21 -5.23
C GLU A 277 4.72 14.13 -4.54
N ARG A 278 4.06 13.13 -3.93
CA ARG A 278 4.71 12.10 -3.11
C ARG A 278 4.43 10.67 -3.54
N PHE A 279 3.67 10.43 -4.60
CA PHE A 279 3.31 9.08 -5.03
C PHE A 279 3.57 8.92 -6.52
N ASP A 280 3.88 7.70 -6.95
CA ASP A 280 4.13 7.36 -8.35
C ASP A 280 2.84 6.89 -9.03
N ALA A 281 2.57 7.39 -10.25
CA ALA A 281 1.34 7.10 -10.97
C ALA A 281 1.22 5.63 -11.39
N ASN A 282 2.29 5.03 -11.91
CA ASN A 282 2.28 3.60 -12.27
C ASN A 282 2.10 2.72 -11.04
N SER A 283 2.73 3.08 -9.91
CA SER A 283 2.53 2.36 -8.66
C SER A 283 1.09 2.46 -8.15
N TYR A 284 0.47 3.63 -8.34
CA TYR A 284 -0.96 3.80 -8.04
C TYR A 284 -1.82 2.86 -8.87
N LEU A 285 -1.58 2.83 -10.19
CA LEU A 285 -2.31 1.96 -11.12
C LEU A 285 -2.16 0.49 -10.75
N ARG A 286 -0.94 0.02 -10.46
CA ARG A 286 -0.69 -1.39 -10.11
C ARG A 286 -1.42 -1.82 -8.83
N ILE A 287 -1.45 -0.97 -7.81
CA ILE A 287 -2.15 -1.29 -6.55
C ILE A 287 -3.67 -1.17 -6.72
N ALA A 288 -4.16 -0.20 -7.50
CA ALA A 288 -5.58 -0.02 -7.78
C ALA A 288 -6.15 -1.19 -8.58
N ASP A 289 -5.43 -1.62 -9.61
CA ASP A 289 -5.76 -2.74 -10.49
C ASP A 289 -5.80 -4.07 -9.69
N MET A 290 -4.73 -4.36 -8.95
CA MET A 290 -4.65 -5.50 -8.02
C MET A 290 -5.86 -5.54 -7.07
N TRP A 291 -6.29 -4.40 -6.56
CA TRP A 291 -7.43 -4.31 -5.65
C TRP A 291 -8.76 -4.54 -6.37
N ALA A 292 -8.94 -3.97 -7.57
CA ALA A 292 -10.16 -4.09 -8.35
C ALA A 292 -10.48 -5.54 -8.71
N GLU A 293 -9.45 -6.35 -8.96
CA GLU A 293 -9.59 -7.74 -9.38
C GLU A 293 -9.73 -8.73 -8.21
N PHE A 294 -9.46 -8.31 -6.97
CA PHE A 294 -9.44 -9.23 -5.84
C PHE A 294 -10.80 -9.83 -5.52
N ASP A 295 -10.83 -11.16 -5.48
CA ASP A 295 -11.89 -11.99 -4.90
C ASP A 295 -11.25 -13.16 -4.14
N ILE A 296 -11.54 -13.30 -2.85
CA ILE A 296 -10.94 -14.36 -2.03
C ILE A 296 -11.33 -15.78 -2.51
N ARG A 297 -12.42 -15.92 -3.25
CA ARG A 297 -12.84 -17.19 -3.82
C ARG A 297 -11.85 -17.78 -4.82
N ASP A 298 -11.00 -16.94 -5.40
CA ASP A 298 -9.93 -17.36 -6.33
C ASP A 298 -8.82 -18.15 -5.62
N HIS A 299 -8.80 -18.15 -4.28
CA HIS A 299 -7.91 -18.97 -3.46
C HIS A 299 -8.44 -20.37 -3.17
N ALA A 300 -9.67 -20.69 -3.55
CA ALA A 300 -10.29 -21.99 -3.33
C ALA A 300 -10.50 -22.76 -4.62
N PRO A 301 -10.12 -24.05 -4.70
CA PRO A 301 -10.36 -24.88 -5.88
C PRO A 301 -11.83 -24.93 -6.31
N GLU A 302 -12.74 -24.84 -5.34
CA GLU A 302 -14.18 -24.88 -5.57
C GLU A 302 -14.80 -23.49 -5.85
N GLY A 303 -14.01 -22.41 -5.82
CA GLY A 303 -14.48 -21.05 -6.04
C GLY A 303 -15.52 -20.57 -5.02
N THR A 304 -15.56 -21.16 -3.81
CA THR A 304 -16.50 -20.75 -2.76
C THR A 304 -15.79 -20.01 -1.62
N PHE A 305 -16.51 -19.08 -1.01
CA PHE A 305 -16.00 -18.35 0.16
C PHE A 305 -15.69 -19.29 1.35
N SER A 306 -16.54 -20.30 1.56
CA SER A 306 -16.35 -21.26 2.64
C SER A 306 -15.08 -22.08 2.45
N ALA A 307 -14.83 -22.56 1.24
CA ALA A 307 -13.62 -23.33 0.92
C ALA A 307 -12.35 -22.49 1.04
N ALA A 308 -12.38 -21.22 0.63
CA ALA A 308 -11.25 -20.31 0.79
C ALA A 308 -10.84 -20.11 2.26
N LEU A 309 -11.79 -20.18 3.19
CA LEU A 309 -11.55 -20.01 4.63
C LEU A 309 -11.40 -21.31 5.41
N GLU A 310 -11.47 -22.47 4.76
CA GLU A 310 -11.49 -23.76 5.46
C GLU A 310 -10.22 -24.02 6.26
N GLY A 311 -9.05 -23.73 5.70
CA GLY A 311 -7.76 -23.84 6.38
C GLY A 311 -7.70 -22.96 7.62
N PHE A 312 -8.26 -21.76 7.55
CA PHE A 312 -8.31 -20.79 8.64
C PHE A 312 -9.24 -21.23 9.78
N ARG A 313 -10.34 -21.93 9.47
CA ARG A 313 -11.28 -22.46 10.48
C ARG A 313 -10.72 -23.59 11.34
N ARG A 314 -9.80 -24.38 10.80
CA ARG A 314 -9.22 -25.55 11.52
C ARG A 314 -8.26 -25.16 12.64
N GLU A 315 -7.73 -23.95 12.60
CA GLU A 315 -6.79 -23.44 13.60
C GLU A 315 -7.42 -22.47 14.62
N THR A 316 -8.73 -22.27 14.59
CA THR A 316 -9.42 -21.44 15.59
C THR A 316 -9.40 -22.13 16.95
N ILE A 317 -8.62 -21.56 17.78
CA ILE A 317 -8.43 -21.52 19.24
C ILE A 317 -9.47 -22.34 20.03
N PRO A 318 -9.01 -23.21 20.95
CA PRO A 318 -9.86 -23.84 21.95
C PRO A 318 -10.48 -22.84 22.90
#